data_7b54a2b8f8f9a55adda91135d486cd24
#
_entry.id   7b54a2b8f8f9a55adda91135d486cd24
#
_cell.length_a   1.000
_cell.length_b   1.000
_cell.length_c   1.000
_cell.angle_alpha   90.00
_cell.angle_beta   90.00
_cell.angle_gamma   90.00
#
_symmetry.space_group_name_H-M   'P 1'
#
loop_
_entity.id
_entity.type
_entity.pdbx_description
1 polymer ?
#
loop_
_entity_poly.entity_id
_entity_poly.type
_entity_poly.pdbx_seq_one_letter_code
_entity_poly.pdbx_strand_id
1 'polypeptide(L)'
;MRITPNIWCDGTALEAAEFYAGVFRDSAVTRIVVYPEDGLPDFQAHMAGRPLTVHIEIHGRPLTLINAGPEFRPNHSISFLLNFGARARLDAVHDALLEGGESMMELGEYPHSPRYAWIADRYGVTWQLMLTDPEGEPRPFLTPTFMFGGPNQDKAREATDDWISLFDDSARGTLVEYGHGAVMFTDFRLAGDSFAAMDSAVPQDTTFNEAVSLLVECRPGEELDRVWAALSTDPAAERCGWCRDRYGVSWQVVPDTMAELMSRPGSYAALMGMRKIDVDGFPPR
;
A
#
# COMPACT_ATOMS: atom_id res chain seq x y z
N MET A 1 0.53 16.60 3.59
CA MET A 1 0.60 15.36 2.75
C MET A 1 -0.15 14.24 3.43
N ARG A 2 -0.62 13.28 2.67
CA ARG A 2 -1.26 12.04 3.14
C ARG A 2 -0.72 10.88 2.33
N ILE A 3 -0.48 9.73 2.98
CA ILE A 3 0.04 8.54 2.30
C ILE A 3 -0.93 7.38 2.51
N THR A 4 -1.53 6.88 1.42
CA THR A 4 -2.53 5.81 1.44
C THR A 4 -2.01 4.59 0.68
N PRO A 5 -1.94 3.40 1.29
CA PRO A 5 -1.65 2.18 0.56
C PRO A 5 -2.73 1.88 -0.49
N ASN A 6 -2.26 1.43 -1.65
CA ASN A 6 -3.13 1.10 -2.79
C ASN A 6 -2.82 -0.32 -3.26
N ILE A 7 -3.85 -1.15 -3.41
CA ILE A 7 -3.76 -2.56 -3.81
C ILE A 7 -4.31 -2.70 -5.23
N TRP A 8 -3.50 -3.23 -6.13
CA TRP A 8 -3.85 -3.55 -7.50
C TRP A 8 -4.73 -4.81 -7.57
N CYS A 9 -5.83 -4.73 -8.28
CA CYS A 9 -6.80 -5.80 -8.46
C CYS A 9 -7.11 -6.02 -9.94
N ASP A 10 -7.42 -7.26 -10.28
CA ASP A 10 -7.91 -7.67 -11.60
C ASP A 10 -9.44 -7.87 -11.54
N GLY A 11 -10.19 -6.77 -11.56
CA GLY A 11 -11.65 -6.76 -11.52
C GLY A 11 -12.28 -7.06 -10.15
N THR A 12 -11.51 -7.38 -9.13
CA THR A 12 -11.97 -7.87 -7.82
C THR A 12 -11.99 -6.80 -6.72
N ALA A 13 -11.69 -5.53 -7.02
CA ALA A 13 -11.51 -4.50 -6.00
C ALA A 13 -12.73 -4.31 -5.08
N LEU A 14 -13.95 -4.34 -5.63
CA LEU A 14 -15.16 -4.20 -4.81
C LEU A 14 -15.40 -5.45 -3.94
N GLU A 15 -15.29 -6.64 -4.51
CA GLU A 15 -15.43 -7.91 -3.79
C GLU A 15 -14.42 -8.01 -2.65
N ALA A 16 -13.15 -7.69 -2.90
CA ALA A 16 -12.11 -7.70 -1.88
C ALA A 16 -12.36 -6.67 -0.77
N ALA A 17 -12.78 -5.45 -1.14
CA ALA A 17 -13.10 -4.41 -0.17
C ALA A 17 -14.29 -4.80 0.74
N GLU A 18 -15.35 -5.38 0.17
CA GLU A 18 -16.50 -5.88 0.92
C GLU A 18 -16.12 -7.06 1.83
N PHE A 19 -15.26 -7.97 1.34
CA PHE A 19 -14.72 -9.05 2.13
C PHE A 19 -13.93 -8.51 3.34
N TYR A 20 -12.99 -7.57 3.13
CA TYR A 20 -12.23 -6.97 4.23
C TYR A 20 -13.14 -6.23 5.22
N ALA A 21 -14.15 -5.49 4.73
CA ALA A 21 -15.14 -4.84 5.60
C ALA A 21 -15.94 -5.84 6.44
N GLY A 22 -16.14 -7.07 5.95
CA GLY A 22 -16.78 -8.15 6.71
C GLY A 22 -15.87 -8.83 7.73
N VAL A 23 -14.57 -8.95 7.40
CA VAL A 23 -13.56 -9.61 8.26
C VAL A 23 -13.13 -8.70 9.41
N PHE A 24 -12.85 -7.43 9.13
CA PHE A 24 -12.36 -6.49 10.13
C PHE A 24 -13.51 -5.75 10.81
N ARG A 25 -13.46 -5.63 12.15
CA ARG A 25 -14.33 -4.72 12.88
C ARG A 25 -13.93 -3.27 12.59
N ASP A 26 -14.84 -2.33 12.82
CA ASP A 26 -14.58 -0.90 12.62
C ASP A 26 -13.97 -0.63 11.23
N SER A 27 -14.58 -1.25 10.22
CA SER A 27 -14.19 -1.12 8.83
C SER A 27 -15.41 -0.92 7.94
N ALA A 28 -15.23 -0.17 6.86
CA ALA A 28 -16.29 0.11 5.90
C ALA A 28 -15.73 0.49 4.54
N VAL A 29 -16.45 0.14 3.47
CA VAL A 29 -16.25 0.76 2.16
C VAL A 29 -16.76 2.21 2.24
N THR A 30 -15.88 3.18 2.00
CA THR A 30 -16.18 4.60 2.19
C THR A 30 -16.52 5.31 0.90
N ARG A 31 -15.98 4.82 -0.24
CA ARG A 31 -16.20 5.43 -1.56
C ARG A 31 -15.92 4.43 -2.66
N ILE A 32 -16.72 4.51 -3.74
CA ILE A 32 -16.45 3.80 -5.00
C ILE A 32 -16.36 4.87 -6.08
N VAL A 33 -15.29 4.82 -6.89
CA VAL A 33 -15.13 5.62 -8.11
C VAL A 33 -15.22 4.64 -9.27
N VAL A 34 -15.99 4.99 -10.30
CA VAL A 34 -16.17 4.16 -11.48
C VAL A 34 -15.37 4.70 -12.66
N TYR A 35 -15.04 3.84 -13.60
CA TYR A 35 -14.52 4.23 -14.89
C TYR A 35 -15.55 5.12 -15.60
N PRO A 36 -15.12 6.19 -16.32
CA PRO A 36 -16.05 6.99 -17.11
C PRO A 36 -16.74 6.14 -18.18
N GLU A 37 -17.96 6.52 -18.53
CA GLU A 37 -18.72 5.84 -19.60
C GLU A 37 -18.11 6.09 -20.98
N ASP A 38 -17.45 7.24 -21.18
CA ASP A 38 -16.86 7.68 -22.41
C ASP A 38 -15.40 8.10 -22.25
N GLY A 39 -14.64 8.12 -23.36
CA GLY A 39 -13.25 8.60 -23.38
C GLY A 39 -12.22 7.62 -22.84
N LEU A 40 -12.59 6.35 -22.65
CA LEU A 40 -11.64 5.29 -22.31
C LEU A 40 -10.80 4.90 -23.54
N PRO A 41 -9.51 4.55 -23.34
CA PRO A 41 -8.73 3.87 -24.36
C PRO A 41 -9.39 2.54 -24.79
N ASP A 42 -9.17 2.10 -26.01
CA ASP A 42 -9.80 0.89 -26.57
C ASP A 42 -9.60 -0.35 -25.69
N PHE A 43 -8.41 -0.52 -25.10
CA PHE A 43 -8.10 -1.65 -24.22
C PHE A 43 -8.86 -1.62 -22.90
N GLN A 44 -9.40 -0.46 -22.49
CA GLN A 44 -10.22 -0.28 -21.29
C GLN A 44 -11.69 -0.05 -21.58
N ALA A 45 -12.14 -0.06 -22.84
CA ALA A 45 -13.54 0.20 -23.19
C ALA A 45 -14.53 -0.73 -22.48
N HIS A 46 -14.12 -1.98 -22.21
CA HIS A 46 -14.91 -2.96 -21.48
C HIS A 46 -15.09 -2.66 -19.98
N MET A 47 -14.36 -1.66 -19.45
CA MET A 47 -14.40 -1.24 -18.05
C MET A 47 -15.39 -0.10 -17.78
N ALA A 48 -15.99 0.50 -18.85
CA ALA A 48 -16.92 1.62 -18.70
C ALA A 48 -17.99 1.34 -17.63
N GLY A 49 -18.20 2.31 -16.72
CA GLY A 49 -19.14 2.20 -15.60
C GLY A 49 -18.79 1.20 -14.50
N ARG A 50 -17.73 0.41 -14.64
CA ARG A 50 -17.29 -0.54 -13.61
C ARG A 50 -16.46 0.18 -12.53
N PRO A 51 -16.34 -0.39 -11.32
CA PRO A 51 -15.47 0.17 -10.27
C PRO A 51 -14.03 0.32 -10.77
N LEU A 52 -13.50 1.54 -10.69
CA LEU A 52 -12.08 1.86 -10.92
C LEU A 52 -11.32 1.78 -9.61
N THR A 53 -11.73 2.56 -8.60
CA THR A 53 -11.15 2.49 -7.26
C THR A 53 -12.23 2.29 -6.21
N VAL A 54 -11.91 1.47 -5.21
CA VAL A 54 -12.74 1.24 -4.03
C VAL A 54 -11.93 1.64 -2.81
N HIS A 55 -12.42 2.62 -2.07
CA HIS A 55 -11.79 3.10 -0.84
C HIS A 55 -12.43 2.41 0.35
N ILE A 56 -11.60 1.90 1.23
CA ILE A 56 -12.01 1.25 2.48
C ILE A 56 -11.24 1.88 3.63
N GLU A 57 -11.86 1.91 4.78
CA GLU A 57 -11.20 2.25 6.04
C GLU A 57 -11.23 1.05 6.98
N ILE A 58 -10.09 0.70 7.57
CA ILE A 58 -9.94 -0.38 8.55
C ILE A 58 -9.36 0.22 9.83
N HIS A 59 -10.14 0.25 10.91
CA HIS A 59 -9.75 0.88 12.18
C HIS A 59 -9.16 2.30 12.00
N GLY A 60 -9.83 3.14 11.19
CA GLY A 60 -9.38 4.50 10.89
C GLY A 60 -8.23 4.59 9.87
N ARG A 61 -7.65 3.47 9.41
CA ARG A 61 -6.61 3.45 8.39
C ARG A 61 -7.21 3.32 7.00
N PRO A 62 -7.04 4.30 6.11
CA PRO A 62 -7.52 4.19 4.74
C PRO A 62 -6.64 3.25 3.91
N LEU A 63 -7.30 2.51 3.03
CA LEU A 63 -6.73 1.71 1.96
C LEU A 63 -7.52 1.99 0.68
N THR A 64 -6.87 1.89 -0.46
CA THR A 64 -7.52 1.95 -1.77
C THR A 64 -7.26 0.64 -2.51
N LEU A 65 -8.27 0.10 -3.16
CA LEU A 65 -8.15 -1.01 -4.10
C LEU A 65 -8.43 -0.47 -5.50
N ILE A 66 -7.57 -0.75 -6.48
CA ILE A 66 -7.73 -0.28 -7.85
C ILE A 66 -7.88 -1.46 -8.82
N ASN A 67 -8.92 -1.44 -9.64
CA ASN A 67 -9.05 -2.37 -10.76
C ASN A 67 -8.29 -1.83 -11.96
N ALA A 68 -7.13 -2.41 -12.25
CA ALA A 68 -6.27 -1.92 -13.31
C ALA A 68 -5.75 -3.01 -14.25
N GLY A 69 -6.16 -4.28 -14.04
CA GLY A 69 -5.88 -5.42 -14.92
C GLY A 69 -5.03 -6.52 -14.28
N PRO A 70 -4.66 -7.54 -15.05
CA PRO A 70 -3.98 -8.73 -14.54
C PRO A 70 -2.45 -8.62 -14.46
N GLU A 71 -1.88 -7.45 -14.77
CA GLU A 71 -0.44 -7.27 -14.98
C GLU A 71 0.37 -7.49 -13.71
N PHE A 72 -0.19 -7.11 -12.55
CA PHE A 72 0.51 -7.21 -11.26
C PHE A 72 -0.31 -8.00 -10.25
N ARG A 73 0.40 -8.75 -9.41
CA ARG A 73 -0.19 -9.49 -8.29
C ARG A 73 0.56 -9.15 -7.01
N PRO A 74 -0.16 -8.95 -5.89
CA PRO A 74 0.48 -8.77 -4.59
C PRO A 74 1.43 -9.93 -4.28
N ASN A 75 2.48 -9.62 -3.54
CA ASN A 75 3.42 -10.59 -3.01
C ASN A 75 3.85 -10.16 -1.59
N HIS A 76 4.68 -10.94 -0.95
CA HIS A 76 5.07 -10.72 0.44
C HIS A 76 6.11 -9.60 0.67
N SER A 77 6.57 -8.92 -0.39
CA SER A 77 7.47 -7.77 -0.22
C SER A 77 6.77 -6.58 0.45
N ILE A 78 5.44 -6.45 0.27
CA ILE A 78 4.63 -5.52 1.05
C ILE A 78 3.46 -6.29 1.64
N SER A 79 3.37 -6.31 2.95
CA SER A 79 2.32 -6.97 3.73
C SER A 79 1.64 -5.97 4.67
N PHE A 80 0.53 -6.35 5.26
CA PHE A 80 -0.16 -5.56 6.26
C PHE A 80 -0.06 -6.26 7.63
N LEU A 81 0.69 -5.64 8.56
CA LEU A 81 0.81 -6.12 9.93
C LEU A 81 -0.41 -5.69 10.74
N LEU A 82 -1.10 -6.66 11.34
CA LEU A 82 -2.29 -6.50 12.16
C LEU A 82 -1.95 -6.79 13.63
N ASN A 83 -2.21 -5.83 14.51
CA ASN A 83 -1.96 -5.95 15.95
C ASN A 83 -3.26 -6.29 16.70
N PHE A 84 -3.26 -7.39 17.44
CA PHE A 84 -4.41 -7.87 18.20
C PHE A 84 -4.11 -7.90 19.70
N GLY A 85 -4.98 -7.31 20.52
CA GLY A 85 -4.92 -7.44 21.99
C GLY A 85 -5.62 -8.69 22.51
N ALA A 86 -6.30 -9.47 21.65
CA ALA A 86 -7.06 -10.66 22.07
C ALA A 86 -6.85 -11.83 21.11
N ARG A 87 -6.38 -12.96 21.66
CA ARG A 87 -6.12 -14.20 20.92
C ARG A 87 -7.32 -14.67 20.09
N ALA A 88 -8.49 -14.74 20.68
CA ALA A 88 -9.70 -15.22 19.98
C ALA A 88 -10.07 -14.35 18.78
N ARG A 89 -9.76 -13.04 18.82
CA ARG A 89 -10.00 -12.16 17.68
C ARG A 89 -8.97 -12.38 16.57
N LEU A 90 -7.70 -12.56 16.93
CA LEU A 90 -6.64 -12.92 15.99
C LEU A 90 -6.99 -14.21 15.26
N ASP A 91 -7.37 -15.27 16.00
CA ASP A 91 -7.72 -16.58 15.44
C ASP A 91 -8.89 -16.47 14.46
N ALA A 92 -9.94 -15.74 14.82
CA ALA A 92 -11.11 -15.57 13.94
C ALA A 92 -10.78 -14.79 12.66
N VAL A 93 -9.89 -13.78 12.72
CA VAL A 93 -9.44 -13.04 11.53
C VAL A 93 -8.51 -13.90 10.69
N HIS A 94 -7.61 -14.65 11.32
CA HIS A 94 -6.74 -15.60 10.64
C HIS A 94 -7.55 -16.60 9.81
N ASP A 95 -8.53 -17.27 10.42
CA ASP A 95 -9.34 -18.29 9.74
C ASP A 95 -10.12 -17.68 8.55
N ALA A 96 -10.66 -16.48 8.73
CA ALA A 96 -11.41 -15.79 7.67
C ALA A 96 -10.50 -15.37 6.48
N LEU A 97 -9.32 -14.82 6.76
CA LEU A 97 -8.37 -14.41 5.72
C LEU A 97 -7.73 -15.60 5.01
N LEU A 98 -7.49 -16.70 5.73
CA LEU A 98 -6.88 -17.91 5.17
C LEU A 98 -7.84 -18.70 4.26
N GLU A 99 -9.15 -18.47 4.36
CA GLU A 99 -10.12 -19.15 3.51
C GLU A 99 -9.91 -18.84 2.02
N GLY A 100 -9.45 -19.83 1.27
CA GLY A 100 -9.07 -19.71 -0.16
C GLY A 100 -7.70 -19.07 -0.38
N GLY A 101 -6.96 -18.81 0.69
CA GLY A 101 -5.59 -18.31 0.69
C GLY A 101 -4.56 -19.38 1.00
N GLU A 102 -3.36 -18.97 1.37
CA GLU A 102 -2.27 -19.88 1.77
C GLU A 102 -1.52 -19.37 3.01
N SER A 103 -0.99 -20.32 3.79
CA SER A 103 -0.14 -20.03 4.94
C SER A 103 1.31 -19.89 4.50
N MET A 104 1.92 -18.74 4.82
CA MET A 104 3.36 -18.49 4.63
C MET A 104 4.14 -18.78 5.91
N MET A 105 3.55 -18.45 7.07
CA MET A 105 4.02 -18.86 8.40
C MET A 105 2.80 -19.30 9.20
N GLU A 106 2.85 -20.55 9.68
CA GLU A 106 1.74 -21.16 10.41
C GLU A 106 1.37 -20.38 11.67
N LEU A 107 0.09 -20.42 12.02
CA LEU A 107 -0.40 -19.79 13.25
C LEU A 107 0.18 -20.48 14.48
N GLY A 108 1.11 -19.81 15.16
CA GLY A 108 1.88 -20.39 16.25
C GLY A 108 2.52 -19.37 17.18
N GLU A 109 3.37 -19.87 18.08
CA GLU A 109 4.22 -19.07 18.94
C GLU A 109 5.56 -18.84 18.26
N TYR A 110 6.03 -17.59 18.28
CA TYR A 110 7.30 -17.16 17.67
C TYR A 110 8.07 -16.28 18.67
N PRO A 111 9.39 -16.11 18.52
CA PRO A 111 10.19 -15.31 19.46
C PRO A 111 9.72 -13.89 19.68
N HIS A 112 9.02 -13.31 18.70
CA HIS A 112 8.54 -11.93 18.71
C HIS A 112 7.06 -11.79 19.08
N SER A 113 6.31 -12.90 19.18
CA SER A 113 4.90 -12.85 19.57
C SER A 113 4.42 -14.21 20.09
N PRO A 114 3.62 -14.25 21.17
CA PRO A 114 3.04 -15.49 21.69
C PRO A 114 1.98 -16.10 20.76
N ARG A 115 1.57 -15.38 19.72
CA ARG A 115 0.72 -15.86 18.63
C ARG A 115 0.88 -15.00 17.40
N TYR A 116 1.38 -15.61 16.33
CA TYR A 116 1.68 -14.94 15.07
C TYR A 116 1.34 -15.86 13.90
N ALA A 117 0.97 -15.27 12.78
CA ALA A 117 0.85 -15.93 11.49
C ALA A 117 1.24 -14.96 10.37
N TRP A 118 1.68 -15.49 9.23
CA TRP A 118 1.82 -14.76 7.99
C TRP A 118 1.10 -15.52 6.89
N ILE A 119 0.14 -14.90 6.24
CA ILE A 119 -0.72 -15.54 5.24
C ILE A 119 -0.83 -14.67 3.98
N ALA A 120 -1.11 -15.29 2.86
CA ALA A 120 -1.67 -14.63 1.68
C ALA A 120 -3.15 -14.99 1.59
N ASP A 121 -4.02 -14.00 1.45
CA ASP A 121 -5.45 -14.24 1.28
C ASP A 121 -5.80 -14.67 -0.16
N ARG A 122 -7.09 -14.94 -0.42
CA ARG A 122 -7.59 -15.37 -1.73
C ARG A 122 -7.34 -14.37 -2.87
N TYR A 123 -7.03 -13.11 -2.55
CA TYR A 123 -6.67 -12.06 -3.52
C TYR A 123 -5.15 -11.89 -3.67
N GLY A 124 -4.36 -12.69 -2.93
CA GLY A 124 -2.90 -12.63 -2.90
C GLY A 124 -2.33 -11.53 -2.00
N VAL A 125 -3.16 -10.76 -1.30
CA VAL A 125 -2.71 -9.76 -0.34
C VAL A 125 -2.16 -10.46 0.89
N THR A 126 -0.99 -10.02 1.37
CA THR A 126 -0.31 -10.67 2.48
C THR A 126 -0.52 -9.94 3.80
N TRP A 127 -0.84 -10.71 4.82
CA TRP A 127 -1.21 -10.27 6.15
C TRP A 127 -0.33 -10.93 7.20
N GLN A 128 0.23 -10.11 8.08
CA GLN A 128 0.92 -10.58 9.29
C GLN A 128 -0.01 -10.34 10.49
N LEU A 129 -0.37 -11.37 11.21
CA LEU A 129 -1.24 -11.27 12.38
C LEU A 129 -0.41 -11.46 13.63
N MET A 130 -0.41 -10.49 14.54
CA MET A 130 0.41 -10.51 15.72
C MET A 130 -0.41 -10.23 16.98
N LEU A 131 -0.31 -11.14 17.95
CA LEU A 131 -0.85 -10.90 19.29
C LEU A 131 0.13 -10.00 20.04
N THR A 132 -0.36 -8.84 20.48
CA THR A 132 0.40 -7.86 21.24
C THR A 132 -0.10 -7.79 22.69
N ASP A 133 0.72 -7.30 23.59
CA ASP A 133 0.31 -7.03 24.96
C ASP A 133 -0.69 -5.84 24.98
N PRO A 134 -1.93 -6.04 25.43
CA PRO A 134 -2.92 -4.96 25.51
C PRO A 134 -2.56 -3.89 26.57
N GLU A 135 -1.73 -4.22 27.55
CA GLU A 135 -1.21 -3.30 28.58
C GLU A 135 0.11 -2.64 28.15
N GLY A 136 0.66 -3.04 26.99
CA GLY A 136 1.88 -2.50 26.43
C GLY A 136 1.67 -1.15 25.71
N GLU A 137 2.71 -0.69 25.02
CA GLU A 137 2.61 0.54 24.22
C GLU A 137 1.53 0.41 23.14
N PRO A 138 0.66 1.43 22.96
CA PRO A 138 -0.36 1.45 21.92
C PRO A 138 0.26 1.31 20.53
N ARG A 139 -0.28 0.38 19.72
CA ARG A 139 0.14 0.16 18.34
C ARG A 139 -1.04 0.36 17.39
N PRO A 140 -0.82 0.92 16.18
CA PRO A 140 -1.87 0.92 15.16
C PRO A 140 -2.36 -0.50 14.89
N PHE A 141 -3.66 -0.65 14.66
CA PHE A 141 -4.23 -1.96 14.32
C PHE A 141 -3.63 -2.49 13.01
N LEU A 142 -3.50 -1.64 12.00
CA LEU A 142 -2.99 -1.97 10.67
C LEU A 142 -1.77 -1.11 10.33
N THR A 143 -0.66 -1.78 9.99
CA THR A 143 0.60 -1.14 9.60
C THR A 143 1.12 -1.77 8.31
N PRO A 144 1.20 -1.02 7.18
CA PRO A 144 1.88 -1.48 5.98
C PRO A 144 3.35 -1.76 6.28
N THR A 145 3.82 -2.93 5.87
CA THR A 145 5.15 -3.43 6.23
C THR A 145 5.92 -3.86 4.98
N PHE A 146 7.10 -3.28 4.80
CA PHE A 146 7.99 -3.54 3.67
C PHE A 146 9.02 -4.60 4.06
N MET A 147 9.18 -5.62 3.22
CA MET A 147 10.26 -6.59 3.35
C MET A 147 11.23 -6.47 2.17
N PHE A 148 12.44 -6.08 2.46
CA PHE A 148 13.50 -5.92 1.50
C PHE A 148 14.17 -7.27 1.24
N GLY A 149 14.16 -7.73 0.00
CA GLY A 149 14.73 -8.98 -0.46
C GLY A 149 15.15 -8.91 -1.92
N GLY A 150 15.71 -9.97 -2.47
CA GLY A 150 16.20 -10.02 -3.83
C GLY A 150 17.26 -8.94 -4.10
N PRO A 151 17.12 -8.15 -5.18
CA PRO A 151 18.06 -7.09 -5.50
C PRO A 151 18.12 -5.95 -4.47
N ASN A 152 17.11 -5.86 -3.59
CA ASN A 152 17.00 -4.83 -2.55
C ASN A 152 17.32 -5.37 -1.14
N GLN A 153 17.94 -6.54 -1.04
CA GLN A 153 18.39 -7.10 0.23
C GLN A 153 19.28 -6.12 0.98
N ASP A 154 19.08 -6.02 2.30
CA ASP A 154 19.83 -5.15 3.24
C ASP A 154 19.65 -3.63 2.97
N LYS A 155 18.56 -3.23 2.30
CA LYS A 155 18.26 -1.82 1.99
C LYS A 155 17.20 -1.18 2.89
N ALA A 156 16.62 -1.91 3.85
CA ALA A 156 15.53 -1.39 4.67
C ALA A 156 15.91 -0.13 5.45
N ARG A 157 17.14 -0.05 6.00
CA ARG A 157 17.62 1.14 6.71
C ARG A 157 17.74 2.33 5.77
N GLU A 158 18.46 2.16 4.66
CA GLU A 158 18.72 3.22 3.69
C GLU A 158 17.41 3.78 3.13
N ALA A 159 16.49 2.90 2.72
CA ALA A 159 15.20 3.29 2.17
C ALA A 159 14.36 4.07 3.18
N THR A 160 14.26 3.58 4.40
CA THR A 160 13.45 4.24 5.44
C THR A 160 14.05 5.56 5.91
N ASP A 161 15.39 5.73 5.92
CA ASP A 161 16.04 7.00 6.18
C ASP A 161 15.72 8.03 5.10
N ASP A 162 15.77 7.64 3.81
CA ASP A 162 15.40 8.52 2.71
C ASP A 162 13.94 8.96 2.77
N TRP A 163 13.02 8.02 2.98
CA TRP A 163 11.60 8.34 3.06
C TRP A 163 11.29 9.26 4.25
N ILE A 164 11.88 9.01 5.43
CA ILE A 164 11.75 9.87 6.61
C ILE A 164 12.27 11.27 6.32
N SER A 165 13.36 11.40 5.56
CA SER A 165 13.91 12.71 5.21
C SER A 165 13.08 13.46 4.16
N LEU A 166 12.32 12.73 3.33
CA LEU A 166 11.51 13.31 2.26
C LEU A 166 10.19 13.90 2.77
N PHE A 167 9.51 13.23 3.71
CA PHE A 167 8.18 13.60 4.16
C PHE A 167 8.20 14.34 5.49
N ASP A 168 7.44 15.44 5.57
CA ASP A 168 7.22 16.15 6.84
C ASP A 168 6.44 15.27 7.83
N ASP A 169 6.50 15.57 9.14
CA ASP A 169 5.90 14.77 10.23
C ASP A 169 6.27 13.28 10.13
N SER A 170 7.56 13.05 9.91
CA SER A 170 8.13 11.70 9.76
C SER A 170 9.22 11.48 10.81
N ALA A 171 9.28 10.27 11.32
CA ALA A 171 10.27 9.90 12.35
C ALA A 171 10.46 8.38 12.39
N ARG A 172 11.67 7.95 12.73
CA ARG A 172 11.95 6.57 13.09
C ARG A 172 11.47 6.29 14.50
N GLY A 173 10.83 5.15 14.69
CA GLY A 173 10.51 4.56 15.97
C GLY A 173 11.57 3.55 16.41
N THR A 174 11.16 2.32 16.63
CA THR A 174 12.03 1.19 16.98
C THR A 174 12.94 0.82 15.81
N LEU A 175 14.17 0.41 16.11
CA LEU A 175 15.08 -0.19 15.15
C LEU A 175 15.78 -1.36 15.82
N VAL A 176 15.57 -2.55 15.27
CA VAL A 176 16.23 -3.78 15.69
C VAL A 176 17.01 -4.34 14.51
N GLU A 177 18.26 -4.69 14.73
CA GLU A 177 19.15 -5.17 13.68
C GLU A 177 19.61 -6.61 13.93
N TYR A 178 19.91 -7.32 12.86
CA TYR A 178 20.72 -8.53 12.91
C TYR A 178 22.16 -8.18 13.22
N GLY A 179 22.96 -9.14 13.68
CA GLY A 179 24.35 -8.91 14.08
C GLY A 179 25.29 -8.38 12.97
N HIS A 180 24.83 -8.33 11.72
CA HIS A 180 25.55 -7.80 10.57
C HIS A 180 25.00 -6.47 10.02
N GLY A 181 24.08 -5.83 10.77
CA GLY A 181 23.59 -4.48 10.45
C GLY A 181 22.35 -4.41 9.55
N ALA A 182 21.89 -5.54 8.99
CA ALA A 182 20.61 -5.59 8.31
C ALA A 182 19.45 -5.40 9.31
N VAL A 183 18.36 -4.83 8.89
CA VAL A 183 17.22 -4.49 9.74
C VAL A 183 16.36 -5.74 9.96
N MET A 184 16.31 -6.22 11.20
CA MET A 184 15.38 -7.26 11.59
C MET A 184 13.94 -6.72 11.64
N PHE A 185 13.77 -5.53 12.18
CA PHE A 185 12.49 -4.81 12.24
C PHE A 185 12.74 -3.33 12.51
N THR A 186 12.00 -2.48 11.84
CA THR A 186 11.88 -1.06 12.19
C THR A 186 10.44 -0.60 11.97
N ASP A 187 9.91 0.19 12.91
CA ASP A 187 8.72 0.98 12.67
C ASP A 187 9.10 2.46 12.48
N PHE A 188 8.27 3.18 11.75
CA PHE A 188 8.50 4.58 11.45
C PHE A 188 7.19 5.26 11.05
N ARG A 189 7.19 6.60 11.08
CA ARG A 189 6.09 7.40 10.55
C ARG A 189 6.53 8.12 9.29
N LEU A 190 5.62 8.21 8.32
CA LEU A 190 5.73 9.08 7.14
C LEU A 190 4.46 9.91 7.05
N ALA A 191 4.59 11.22 7.02
CA ALA A 191 3.47 12.18 6.97
C ALA A 191 2.40 11.91 8.06
N GLY A 192 2.85 11.55 9.28
CA GLY A 192 2.00 11.22 10.42
C GLY A 192 1.48 9.78 10.47
N ASP A 193 1.56 9.03 9.39
CA ASP A 193 1.07 7.65 9.28
C ASP A 193 2.15 6.61 9.63
N SER A 194 1.74 5.51 10.26
CA SER A 194 2.64 4.43 10.70
C SER A 194 2.93 3.42 9.60
N PHE A 195 4.20 3.02 9.52
CA PHE A 195 4.74 2.00 8.62
C PHE A 195 5.78 1.14 9.35
N ALA A 196 6.10 -0.01 8.78
CA ALA A 196 7.20 -0.84 9.24
C ALA A 196 8.04 -1.36 8.07
N ALA A 197 9.28 -1.76 8.36
CA ALA A 197 10.14 -2.39 7.37
C ALA A 197 11.06 -3.42 8.02
N MET A 198 11.53 -4.37 7.20
CA MET A 198 12.52 -5.36 7.55
C MET A 198 13.35 -5.75 6.33
N ASP A 199 14.54 -6.23 6.56
CA ASP A 199 15.29 -7.01 5.57
C ASP A 199 14.93 -8.48 5.73
N SER A 200 14.87 -9.21 4.62
CA SER A 200 14.62 -10.65 4.69
C SER A 200 15.74 -11.37 5.44
N ALA A 201 15.37 -12.23 6.37
CA ALA A 201 16.31 -13.05 7.13
C ALA A 201 17.01 -14.13 6.27
N VAL A 202 16.46 -14.44 5.10
CA VAL A 202 16.95 -15.46 4.18
C VAL A 202 16.99 -14.91 2.76
N PRO A 203 17.93 -15.38 1.92
CA PRO A 203 17.93 -15.02 0.50
C PRO A 203 16.61 -15.42 -0.16
N GLN A 204 16.06 -14.53 -0.98
CA GLN A 204 14.85 -14.77 -1.76
C GLN A 204 14.86 -13.98 -3.05
N ASP A 205 14.11 -14.42 -4.05
CA ASP A 205 14.02 -13.74 -5.35
C ASP A 205 12.89 -12.69 -5.41
N THR A 206 11.98 -12.68 -4.41
CA THR A 206 10.85 -11.76 -4.38
C THR A 206 11.30 -10.34 -4.03
N THR A 207 10.81 -9.39 -4.78
CA THR A 207 11.01 -7.96 -4.55
C THR A 207 9.73 -7.17 -4.79
N PHE A 208 9.77 -5.86 -4.59
CA PHE A 208 8.64 -4.96 -4.80
C PHE A 208 8.15 -4.98 -6.25
N ASN A 209 6.87 -4.81 -6.42
CA ASN A 209 6.20 -4.59 -7.69
C ASN A 209 5.06 -3.56 -7.51
N GLU A 210 4.33 -3.27 -8.57
CA GLU A 210 3.27 -2.28 -8.60
C GLU A 210 1.97 -2.73 -7.91
N ALA A 211 1.86 -4.02 -7.55
CA ALA A 211 0.62 -4.56 -6.98
C ALA A 211 0.26 -3.99 -5.60
N VAL A 212 1.24 -3.57 -4.82
CA VAL A 212 0.99 -2.72 -3.66
C VAL A 212 1.86 -1.48 -3.78
N SER A 213 1.23 -0.32 -3.79
CA SER A 213 1.87 0.98 -3.95
C SER A 213 1.43 1.96 -2.87
N LEU A 214 2.09 3.09 -2.77
CA LEU A 214 1.73 4.17 -1.86
C LEU A 214 1.25 5.39 -2.66
N LEU A 215 -0.01 5.77 -2.47
CA LEU A 215 -0.57 7.02 -3.00
C LEU A 215 -0.19 8.17 -2.08
N VAL A 216 0.52 9.16 -2.62
CA VAL A 216 0.94 10.37 -1.92
C VAL A 216 0.14 11.56 -2.46
N GLU A 217 -0.72 12.14 -1.62
CA GLU A 217 -1.46 13.36 -1.93
C GLU A 217 -0.63 14.58 -1.52
N CYS A 218 -0.23 15.39 -2.50
CA CYS A 218 0.61 16.58 -2.34
C CYS A 218 -0.17 17.85 -2.71
N ARG A 219 0.20 18.98 -2.14
CA ARG A 219 -0.23 20.26 -2.67
C ARG A 219 0.33 20.44 -4.08
N PRO A 220 -0.48 20.95 -5.04
CA PRO A 220 0.01 21.26 -6.38
C PRO A 220 1.19 22.24 -6.37
N GLY A 221 2.08 22.10 -7.37
CA GLY A 221 3.27 22.95 -7.51
C GLY A 221 4.50 22.37 -6.81
N GLU A 222 5.23 23.21 -6.07
CA GLU A 222 6.57 22.88 -5.55
C GLU A 222 6.61 21.60 -4.69
N GLU A 223 5.58 21.32 -3.90
CA GLU A 223 5.55 20.11 -3.05
C GLU A 223 5.42 18.84 -3.91
N LEU A 224 4.48 18.83 -4.87
CA LEU A 224 4.30 17.72 -5.80
C LEU A 224 5.56 17.51 -6.64
N ASP A 225 6.18 18.60 -7.12
CA ASP A 225 7.42 18.57 -7.91
C ASP A 225 8.59 17.96 -7.12
N ARG A 226 8.75 18.37 -5.86
CA ARG A 226 9.79 17.88 -4.96
C ARG A 226 9.63 16.39 -4.66
N VAL A 227 8.40 15.96 -4.34
CA VAL A 227 8.11 14.55 -4.03
C VAL A 227 8.31 13.68 -5.27
N TRP A 228 7.81 14.12 -6.43
CA TRP A 228 8.02 13.42 -7.69
C TRP A 228 9.50 13.26 -8.01
N ALA A 229 10.29 14.34 -7.95
CA ALA A 229 11.72 14.31 -8.26
C ALA A 229 12.52 13.39 -7.35
N ALA A 230 12.09 13.23 -6.09
CA ALA A 230 12.75 12.35 -5.13
C ALA A 230 12.38 10.87 -5.34
N LEU A 231 11.14 10.57 -5.73
CA LEU A 231 10.62 9.21 -5.84
C LEU A 231 10.71 8.63 -7.26
N SER A 232 10.67 9.46 -8.31
CA SER A 232 10.73 8.97 -9.69
C SER A 232 12.16 8.78 -10.14
N THR A 233 12.68 7.56 -9.98
CA THR A 233 14.05 7.19 -10.38
C THR A 233 14.09 6.22 -11.56
N ASP A 234 12.95 5.66 -11.96
CA ASP A 234 12.80 4.77 -13.10
C ASP A 234 11.81 5.35 -14.12
N PRO A 235 12.30 5.96 -15.23
CA PRO A 235 11.42 6.54 -16.25
C PRO A 235 10.48 5.53 -16.93
N ALA A 236 10.77 4.23 -16.88
CA ALA A 236 9.92 3.18 -17.46
C ALA A 236 8.66 2.94 -16.62
N ALA A 237 8.70 3.27 -15.34
CA ALA A 237 7.56 3.17 -14.41
C ALA A 237 6.66 4.41 -14.40
N GLU A 238 7.04 5.50 -15.08
CA GLU A 238 6.31 6.76 -15.06
C GLU A 238 5.04 6.71 -15.91
N ARG A 239 3.85 6.74 -15.27
CA ARG A 239 2.55 6.81 -15.93
C ARG A 239 1.47 7.33 -15.00
N CYS A 240 0.69 8.31 -15.39
CA CYS A 240 -0.52 8.78 -14.65
C CYS A 240 -0.24 9.10 -13.17
N GLY A 241 0.93 9.66 -12.85
CA GLY A 241 1.36 9.90 -11.47
C GLY A 241 2.05 8.72 -10.79
N TRP A 242 2.08 7.55 -11.42
CA TRP A 242 2.87 6.41 -10.94
C TRP A 242 4.35 6.64 -11.22
N CYS A 243 5.18 6.24 -10.27
CA CYS A 243 6.64 6.21 -10.39
C CYS A 243 7.21 5.11 -9.49
N ARG A 244 8.50 4.84 -9.64
CA ARG A 244 9.23 3.85 -8.85
C ARG A 244 10.47 4.50 -8.26
N ASP A 245 10.69 4.29 -6.96
CA ASP A 245 11.89 4.77 -6.31
C ASP A 245 13.10 3.86 -6.55
N ARG A 246 14.27 4.30 -6.11
CA ARG A 246 15.54 3.57 -6.29
C ARG A 246 15.60 2.22 -5.56
N TYR A 247 14.63 1.96 -4.68
CA TYR A 247 14.49 0.69 -3.95
C TYR A 247 13.47 -0.24 -4.59
N GLY A 248 12.81 0.20 -5.68
CA GLY A 248 11.82 -0.57 -6.40
C GLY A 248 10.40 -0.44 -5.87
N VAL A 249 10.16 0.37 -4.84
CA VAL A 249 8.81 0.62 -4.32
C VAL A 249 8.05 1.52 -5.26
N SER A 250 6.81 1.16 -5.54
CA SER A 250 5.90 1.92 -6.41
C SER A 250 5.12 2.96 -5.63
N TRP A 251 5.10 4.17 -6.17
CA TRP A 251 4.42 5.33 -5.62
C TRP A 251 3.45 5.90 -6.65
N GLN A 252 2.41 6.55 -6.15
CA GLN A 252 1.49 7.37 -6.94
C GLN A 252 1.53 8.79 -6.38
N VAL A 253 2.15 9.71 -7.07
CA VAL A 253 2.27 11.11 -6.63
C VAL A 253 1.21 11.96 -7.31
N VAL A 254 0.20 12.36 -6.56
CA VAL A 254 -0.98 13.06 -7.08
C VAL A 254 -1.25 14.35 -6.31
N PRO A 255 -1.89 15.35 -6.94
CA PRO A 255 -2.33 16.54 -6.22
C PRO A 255 -3.47 16.19 -5.25
N ASP A 256 -3.55 16.85 -4.10
CA ASP A 256 -4.64 16.72 -3.13
C ASP A 256 -6.01 17.16 -3.70
N THR A 257 -5.99 17.89 -4.83
CA THR A 257 -7.16 18.27 -5.63
C THR A 257 -7.54 17.22 -6.67
N MET A 258 -6.92 16.05 -6.71
CA MET A 258 -7.12 15.04 -7.76
C MET A 258 -8.59 14.63 -7.94
N ALA A 259 -9.35 14.52 -6.86
CA ALA A 259 -10.77 14.18 -6.93
C ALA A 259 -11.59 15.23 -7.68
N GLU A 260 -11.27 16.52 -7.49
CA GLU A 260 -11.90 17.62 -8.22
C GLU A 260 -11.49 17.60 -9.70
N LEU A 261 -10.20 17.45 -9.98
CA LEU A 261 -9.68 17.37 -11.34
C LEU A 261 -10.35 16.24 -12.12
N MET A 262 -10.45 15.06 -11.54
CA MET A 262 -11.07 13.88 -12.16
C MET A 262 -12.59 13.98 -12.34
N SER A 263 -13.27 14.92 -11.68
CA SER A 263 -14.70 15.15 -11.87
C SER A 263 -15.05 15.90 -13.18
N ARG A 264 -14.05 16.46 -13.86
CA ARG A 264 -14.25 17.25 -15.08
C ARG A 264 -14.35 16.34 -16.31
N PRO A 265 -15.25 16.61 -17.26
CA PRO A 265 -15.33 15.83 -18.50
C PRO A 265 -13.99 15.77 -19.24
N GLY A 266 -13.58 14.59 -19.70
CA GLY A 266 -12.33 14.39 -20.44
C GLY A 266 -11.08 14.26 -19.56
N SER A 267 -11.18 14.42 -18.23
CA SER A 267 -10.02 14.33 -17.32
C SER A 267 -9.37 12.96 -17.33
N TYR A 268 -10.13 11.88 -17.49
CA TYR A 268 -9.55 10.55 -17.57
C TYR A 268 -8.61 10.39 -18.79
N ALA A 269 -9.05 10.86 -19.96
CA ALA A 269 -8.23 10.84 -21.16
C ALA A 269 -6.97 11.71 -21.03
N ALA A 270 -7.11 12.89 -20.40
CA ALA A 270 -5.97 13.76 -20.11
C ALA A 270 -4.97 13.07 -19.18
N LEU A 271 -5.43 12.48 -18.07
CA LEU A 271 -4.60 11.73 -17.13
C LEU A 271 -3.83 10.59 -17.82
N MET A 272 -4.50 9.83 -18.69
CA MET A 272 -3.88 8.70 -19.40
C MET A 272 -2.72 9.12 -20.32
N GLY A 273 -2.65 10.38 -20.71
CA GLY A 273 -1.54 10.96 -21.48
C GLY A 273 -0.37 11.47 -20.64
N MET A 274 -0.51 11.52 -19.31
CA MET A 274 0.51 12.08 -18.42
C MET A 274 1.48 11.01 -17.91
N ARG A 275 2.71 11.41 -17.62
CA ARG A 275 3.65 10.69 -16.75
C ARG A 275 3.51 11.24 -15.34
N LYS A 276 4.17 12.35 -15.07
CA LYS A 276 3.91 13.18 -13.90
C LYS A 276 2.59 13.90 -14.06
N ILE A 277 1.85 14.06 -12.98
CA ILE A 277 0.61 14.84 -13.00
C ILE A 277 0.94 16.32 -13.20
N ASP A 278 0.35 16.88 -14.24
CA ASP A 278 0.32 18.33 -14.51
C ASP A 278 -1.11 18.83 -14.31
N VAL A 279 -1.31 19.63 -13.27
CA VAL A 279 -2.64 20.16 -12.92
C VAL A 279 -3.22 21.04 -14.04
N ASP A 280 -2.37 21.78 -14.76
CA ASP A 280 -2.77 22.67 -15.86
C ASP A 280 -3.10 21.87 -17.14
N GLY A 281 -2.69 20.62 -17.22
CA GLY A 281 -3.01 19.71 -18.32
C GLY A 281 -4.41 19.09 -18.26
N PHE A 282 -5.16 19.31 -17.16
CA PHE A 282 -6.55 18.88 -17.07
C PHE A 282 -7.51 19.87 -17.75
N PRO A 283 -8.70 19.39 -18.24
CA PRO A 283 -9.72 20.26 -18.80
C PRO A 283 -10.13 21.35 -17.81
N PRO A 284 -10.49 22.55 -18.28
CA PRO A 284 -11.02 23.60 -17.42
C PRO A 284 -12.36 23.20 -16.77
N ARG A 285 -12.75 23.93 -15.72
CA ARG A 285 -14.06 23.75 -15.06
C ARG A 285 -15.22 24.05 -15.99
#